data_44ff5db2fcc65bb8ac41f732866554f4
#
_entry.id   44ff5db2fcc65bb8ac41f732866554f4
#
_cell.length_a   1.000
_cell.length_b   1.000
_cell.length_c   1.000
_cell.angle_alpha   90.00
_cell.angle_beta   90.00
_cell.angle_gamma   90.00
#
_symmetry.space_group_name_H-M   'P 1'
#
loop_
_entity.id
_entity.type
_entity.pdbx_description
1 polymer ?
#
loop_
_entity_poly.entity_id
_entity_poly.type
_entity_poly.pdbx_seq_one_letter_code
_entity_poly.pdbx_strand_id
1 'polypeptide(L)'
;MPDSAARREPLHEERAESAQGLAEPIRLLVNIETPKALRAAAEIARAHPRVAGLQLGLGDLFEPLGFDRRDTASVHAAMFAVRMAAGEAGIFACDGAFADIANEAGFRAEAEMARRLGFVGKSCIHPRQVAWANEIFRASDTEIALARRVVEAARQASSQGRAAFVVDGRMIDLPYLKRAEAIVAAADAASDADR
;
A
#
# COMPACT_ATOMS: atom_id res chain seq x y z
N MET A 1 7.13 40.54 -12.88
CA MET A 1 6.37 39.39 -13.35
C MET A 1 5.48 38.97 -12.18
N PRO A 2 4.17 39.13 -12.23
CA PRO A 2 3.32 38.68 -11.14
C PRO A 2 3.22 37.15 -11.14
N ASP A 3 3.42 36.62 -9.97
CA ASP A 3 3.31 35.25 -9.57
C ASP A 3 1.88 34.74 -9.85
N SER A 4 1.70 33.98 -10.92
CA SER A 4 0.43 33.30 -11.22
C SER A 4 0.38 31.96 -10.48
N ALA A 5 0.38 32.04 -9.15
CA ALA A 5 -0.13 30.93 -8.36
C ALA A 5 -1.63 30.83 -8.67
N ALA A 6 -1.96 30.07 -9.71
CA ALA A 6 -3.33 29.70 -10.01
C ALA A 6 -3.96 29.16 -8.73
N ARG A 7 -4.90 29.91 -8.15
CA ARG A 7 -5.66 29.47 -6.97
C ARG A 7 -6.36 28.17 -7.35
N ARG A 8 -5.85 27.07 -6.84
CA ARG A 8 -6.49 25.76 -6.98
C ARG A 8 -7.88 25.87 -6.36
N GLU A 9 -8.92 25.52 -7.11
CA GLU A 9 -10.23 25.40 -6.48
C GLU A 9 -10.17 24.33 -5.40
N PRO A 10 -10.72 24.60 -4.20
CA PRO A 10 -10.72 23.62 -3.13
C PRO A 10 -11.51 22.40 -3.55
N LEU A 11 -11.01 21.21 -3.23
CA LEU A 11 -11.72 19.96 -3.43
C LEU A 11 -13.07 19.99 -2.72
N HIS A 12 -14.04 19.21 -3.22
CA HIS A 12 -15.35 19.09 -2.57
C HIS A 12 -15.21 18.68 -1.11
N GLU A 13 -14.29 17.77 -0.82
CA GLU A 13 -13.95 17.30 0.51
C GLU A 13 -13.43 18.41 1.43
N GLU A 14 -12.63 19.33 0.93
CA GLU A 14 -12.12 20.47 1.72
C GLU A 14 -13.24 21.43 2.14
N ARG A 15 -14.25 21.60 1.27
CA ARG A 15 -15.45 22.38 1.61
C ARG A 15 -16.28 21.67 2.67
N ALA A 16 -16.46 20.36 2.55
CA ALA A 16 -17.19 19.54 3.51
C ALA A 16 -16.52 19.52 4.89
N GLU A 17 -15.20 19.40 4.93
CA GLU A 17 -14.41 19.42 6.17
C GLU A 17 -14.52 20.74 6.90
N SER A 18 -14.38 21.84 6.17
CA SER A 18 -14.55 23.18 6.74
C SER A 18 -15.96 23.38 7.30
N ALA A 19 -16.98 22.87 6.61
CA ALA A 19 -18.35 22.94 7.07
C ALA A 19 -18.61 22.06 8.31
N GLN A 20 -17.87 20.96 8.48
CA GLN A 20 -17.96 20.05 9.63
C GLN A 20 -17.00 20.40 10.77
N GLY A 21 -16.13 21.41 10.59
CA GLY A 21 -15.18 21.83 11.62
C GLY A 21 -14.07 20.79 11.90
N LEU A 22 -13.71 19.97 10.92
CA LEU A 22 -12.65 18.97 11.08
C LEU A 22 -11.29 19.68 11.19
N ALA A 23 -10.54 19.33 12.24
CA ALA A 23 -9.22 19.91 12.50
C ALA A 23 -8.13 19.33 11.57
N GLU A 24 -8.30 18.10 11.12
CA GLU A 24 -7.33 17.37 10.29
C GLU A 24 -7.94 17.08 8.92
N PRO A 25 -7.20 17.30 7.81
CA PRO A 25 -7.67 16.96 6.48
C PRO A 25 -7.88 15.46 6.29
N ILE A 26 -9.00 15.07 5.69
CA ILE A 26 -9.25 13.67 5.34
C ILE A 26 -8.26 13.22 4.27
N ARG A 27 -7.60 12.09 4.49
CA ARG A 27 -6.73 11.46 3.49
C ARG A 27 -7.56 10.71 2.46
N LEU A 28 -7.08 10.72 1.21
CA LEU A 28 -7.77 10.12 0.08
C LEU A 28 -7.10 8.80 -0.31
N LEU A 29 -7.90 7.74 -0.39
CA LEU A 29 -7.54 6.50 -1.06
C LEU A 29 -8.23 6.50 -2.43
N VAL A 30 -7.45 6.64 -3.51
CA VAL A 30 -7.98 6.83 -4.86
C VAL A 30 -8.06 5.51 -5.60
N ASN A 31 -9.25 5.19 -6.14
CA ASN A 31 -9.46 4.00 -6.96
C ASN A 31 -8.88 4.15 -8.36
N ILE A 32 -8.13 3.14 -8.78
CA ILE A 32 -7.63 2.94 -10.14
C ILE A 32 -8.41 1.79 -10.75
N GLU A 33 -9.46 2.10 -11.50
CA GLU A 33 -10.46 1.13 -11.96
C GLU A 33 -10.87 1.30 -13.43
N THR A 34 -10.11 2.11 -14.17
CA THR A 34 -10.29 2.26 -15.62
C THR A 34 -8.94 2.21 -16.33
N PRO A 35 -8.88 1.82 -17.63
CA PRO A 35 -7.64 1.84 -18.40
C PRO A 35 -6.99 3.24 -18.46
N LYS A 36 -7.81 4.29 -18.48
CA LYS A 36 -7.33 5.67 -18.46
C LYS A 36 -6.67 6.01 -17.13
N ALA A 37 -7.31 5.64 -16.01
CA ALA A 37 -6.77 5.85 -14.66
C ALA A 37 -5.50 5.03 -14.45
N LEU A 38 -5.46 3.77 -14.90
CA LEU A 38 -4.27 2.92 -14.79
C LEU A 38 -3.07 3.52 -15.53
N ARG A 39 -3.29 4.06 -16.74
CA ARG A 39 -2.23 4.73 -17.51
C ARG A 39 -1.76 6.03 -16.83
N ALA A 40 -2.64 6.75 -16.16
CA ALA A 40 -2.34 8.00 -15.46
C ALA A 40 -2.07 7.82 -13.96
N ALA A 41 -1.88 6.59 -13.47
CA ALA A 41 -1.83 6.30 -12.05
C ALA A 41 -0.75 7.09 -11.29
N ALA A 42 0.42 7.30 -11.88
CA ALA A 42 1.49 8.09 -11.28
C ALA A 42 1.15 9.59 -11.19
N GLU A 43 0.44 10.13 -12.18
CA GLU A 43 -0.05 11.51 -12.17
C GLU A 43 -1.15 11.68 -11.08
N ILE A 44 -2.08 10.72 -11.02
CA ILE A 44 -3.14 10.69 -10.01
C ILE A 44 -2.54 10.62 -8.60
N ALA A 45 -1.53 9.76 -8.40
CA ALA A 45 -0.86 9.61 -7.11
C ALA A 45 -0.25 10.92 -6.58
N ARG A 46 0.19 11.80 -7.48
CA ARG A 46 0.80 13.10 -7.16
C ARG A 46 -0.14 14.29 -7.30
N ALA A 47 -1.38 14.05 -7.72
CA ALA A 47 -2.32 15.12 -8.05
C ALA A 47 -2.63 16.04 -6.86
N HIS A 48 -2.59 15.51 -5.64
CA HIS A 48 -2.88 16.28 -4.44
C HIS A 48 -2.15 15.70 -3.20
N PRO A 49 -1.64 16.52 -2.26
CA PRO A 49 -0.92 16.04 -1.08
C PRO A 49 -1.78 15.20 -0.12
N ARG A 50 -3.10 15.25 -0.24
CA ARG A 50 -4.03 14.40 0.52
C ARG A 50 -4.16 12.98 -0.01
N VAL A 51 -3.68 12.69 -1.22
CA VAL A 51 -3.66 11.33 -1.75
C VAL A 51 -2.65 10.51 -0.95
N ALA A 52 -3.15 9.62 -0.10
CA ALA A 52 -2.37 8.80 0.79
C ALA A 52 -2.10 7.40 0.22
N GLY A 53 -2.94 6.96 -0.72
CA GLY A 53 -2.80 5.65 -1.33
C GLY A 53 -3.57 5.51 -2.63
N LEU A 54 -3.21 4.50 -3.40
CA LEU A 54 -3.96 4.03 -4.56
C LEU A 54 -4.59 2.67 -4.24
N GLN A 55 -5.84 2.48 -4.66
CA GLN A 55 -6.54 1.20 -4.60
C GLN A 55 -6.80 0.69 -6.01
N LEU A 56 -6.60 -0.59 -6.24
CA LEU A 56 -6.88 -1.21 -7.54
C LEU A 56 -8.31 -1.75 -7.58
N GLY A 57 -9.13 -1.27 -8.51
CA GLY A 57 -10.47 -1.77 -8.78
C GLY A 57 -10.50 -2.76 -9.95
N LEU A 58 -10.10 -4.03 -9.72
CA LEU A 58 -9.99 -5.02 -10.79
C LEU A 58 -11.32 -5.36 -11.47
N GLY A 59 -12.44 -5.35 -10.74
CA GLY A 59 -13.75 -5.60 -11.32
C GLY A 59 -14.07 -4.59 -12.42
N ASP A 60 -14.09 -3.32 -12.06
CA ASP A 60 -14.43 -2.24 -12.98
C ASP A 60 -13.39 -2.03 -14.08
N LEU A 61 -12.12 -2.42 -13.83
CA LEU A 61 -11.07 -2.38 -14.82
C LEU A 61 -11.20 -3.50 -15.88
N PHE A 62 -11.53 -4.72 -15.46
CA PHE A 62 -11.44 -5.92 -16.29
C PHE A 62 -12.76 -6.29 -16.97
N GLU A 63 -13.89 -6.21 -16.28
CA GLU A 63 -15.18 -6.62 -16.81
C GLU A 63 -15.55 -5.90 -18.12
N PRO A 64 -15.42 -4.56 -18.26
CA PRO A 64 -15.73 -3.89 -19.50
C PRO A 64 -14.82 -4.24 -20.68
N LEU A 65 -13.61 -4.77 -20.37
CA LEU A 65 -12.62 -5.18 -21.36
C LEU A 65 -12.70 -6.67 -21.70
N GLY A 66 -13.54 -7.44 -21.01
CA GLY A 66 -13.66 -8.90 -21.19
C GLY A 66 -12.44 -9.68 -20.70
N PHE A 67 -11.66 -9.15 -19.78
CA PHE A 67 -10.55 -9.88 -19.17
C PHE A 67 -11.05 -10.93 -18.16
N ASP A 68 -10.52 -12.14 -18.27
CA ASP A 68 -10.76 -13.16 -17.25
C ASP A 68 -9.96 -12.83 -15.99
N ARG A 69 -10.67 -12.57 -14.88
CA ARG A 69 -10.05 -12.28 -13.60
C ARG A 69 -9.23 -13.45 -13.03
N ARG A 70 -9.41 -14.66 -13.57
CA ARG A 70 -8.58 -15.82 -13.22
C ARG A 70 -7.24 -15.83 -13.94
N ASP A 71 -7.05 -15.00 -14.96
CA ASP A 71 -5.73 -14.83 -15.57
C ASP A 71 -4.80 -14.05 -14.64
N THR A 72 -4.02 -14.80 -13.89
CA THR A 72 -3.08 -14.26 -12.89
C THR A 72 -2.02 -13.35 -13.49
N ALA A 73 -1.68 -13.51 -14.77
CA ALA A 73 -0.71 -12.67 -15.46
C ALA A 73 -1.27 -11.24 -15.66
N SER A 74 -2.51 -11.12 -16.12
CA SER A 74 -3.18 -9.83 -16.29
C SER A 74 -3.42 -9.13 -14.94
N VAL A 75 -3.84 -9.89 -13.92
CA VAL A 75 -4.00 -9.36 -12.55
C VAL A 75 -2.67 -8.85 -12.01
N HIS A 76 -1.59 -9.65 -12.13
CA HIS A 76 -0.26 -9.25 -11.70
C HIS A 76 0.23 -7.99 -12.41
N ALA A 77 0.02 -7.87 -13.73
CA ALA A 77 0.43 -6.71 -14.51
C ALA A 77 -0.26 -5.42 -14.02
N ALA A 78 -1.57 -5.47 -13.76
CA ALA A 78 -2.33 -4.34 -13.22
C ALA A 78 -1.85 -3.98 -11.80
N MET A 79 -1.68 -4.96 -10.92
CA MET A 79 -1.15 -4.75 -9.58
C MET A 79 0.24 -4.13 -9.60
N PHE A 80 1.15 -4.66 -10.42
CA PHE A 80 2.50 -4.15 -10.55
C PHE A 80 2.51 -2.68 -11.00
N ALA A 81 1.71 -2.34 -12.01
CA ALA A 81 1.60 -0.96 -12.51
C ALA A 81 1.14 0.02 -11.41
N VAL A 82 0.09 -0.32 -10.68
CA VAL A 82 -0.42 0.52 -9.57
C VAL A 82 0.60 0.63 -8.45
N ARG A 83 1.28 -0.47 -8.09
CA ARG A 83 2.29 -0.45 -7.04
C ARG A 83 3.50 0.41 -7.40
N MET A 84 3.93 0.38 -8.66
CA MET A 84 5.02 1.24 -9.15
C MET A 84 4.62 2.72 -9.12
N ALA A 85 3.41 3.05 -9.57
CA ALA A 85 2.87 4.41 -9.52
C ALA A 85 2.77 4.95 -8.08
N ALA A 86 2.25 4.16 -7.15
CA ALA A 86 2.20 4.51 -5.74
C ALA A 86 3.61 4.68 -5.13
N GLY A 87 4.55 3.81 -5.52
CA GLY A 87 5.94 3.88 -5.07
C GLY A 87 6.68 5.13 -5.52
N GLU A 88 6.44 5.59 -6.77
CA GLU A 88 7.00 6.83 -7.29
C GLU A 88 6.54 8.06 -6.49
N ALA A 89 5.29 8.04 -6.03
CA ALA A 89 4.72 9.11 -5.20
C ALA A 89 5.01 8.96 -3.70
N GLY A 90 5.64 7.88 -3.27
CA GLY A 90 5.91 7.60 -1.84
C GLY A 90 4.66 7.28 -1.02
N ILE A 91 3.57 6.81 -1.66
CA ILE A 91 2.31 6.46 -1.03
C ILE A 91 2.08 4.94 -1.05
N PHE A 92 1.11 4.45 -0.26
CA PHE A 92 0.80 3.03 -0.22
C PHE A 92 -0.11 2.58 -1.37
N ALA A 93 -0.12 1.27 -1.64
CA ALA A 93 -1.09 0.61 -2.50
C ALA A 93 -1.96 -0.36 -1.71
N CYS A 94 -3.27 -0.35 -1.97
CA CYS A 94 -4.26 -1.26 -1.42
C CYS A 94 -4.88 -2.07 -2.55
N ASP A 95 -5.03 -3.38 -2.35
CA ASP A 95 -5.67 -4.26 -3.32
C ASP A 95 -7.20 -4.12 -3.27
N GLY A 96 -7.85 -4.43 -4.38
CA GLY A 96 -9.28 -4.29 -4.57
C GLY A 96 -10.13 -5.38 -3.90
N ALA A 97 -11.43 -5.24 -4.02
CA ALA A 97 -12.36 -6.23 -3.52
C ALA A 97 -12.32 -7.53 -4.35
N PHE A 98 -12.57 -8.66 -3.69
CA PHE A 98 -12.75 -9.97 -4.30
C PHE A 98 -14.22 -10.38 -4.23
N ALA A 99 -14.89 -10.44 -5.39
CA ALA A 99 -16.35 -10.54 -5.46
C ALA A 99 -16.91 -11.92 -5.06
N ASP A 100 -16.16 -13.01 -5.28
CA ASP A 100 -16.59 -14.36 -4.94
C ASP A 100 -16.40 -14.64 -3.44
N ILE A 101 -17.40 -14.27 -2.64
CA ILE A 101 -17.36 -14.34 -1.18
C ILE A 101 -17.15 -15.77 -0.66
N ALA A 102 -17.60 -16.79 -1.41
CA ALA A 102 -17.49 -18.19 -1.02
C ALA A 102 -16.10 -18.80 -1.33
N ASN A 103 -15.34 -18.17 -2.20
CA ASN A 103 -14.05 -18.68 -2.69
C ASN A 103 -12.88 -18.17 -1.83
N GLU A 104 -12.67 -18.76 -0.65
CA GLU A 104 -11.54 -18.44 0.22
C GLU A 104 -10.19 -18.65 -0.47
N ALA A 105 -10.03 -19.74 -1.18
CA ALA A 105 -8.75 -20.07 -1.83
C ALA A 105 -8.36 -18.99 -2.87
N GLY A 106 -9.33 -18.55 -3.68
CA GLY A 106 -9.12 -17.47 -4.65
C GLY A 106 -8.79 -16.14 -3.98
N PHE A 107 -9.52 -15.78 -2.92
CA PHE A 107 -9.23 -14.58 -2.13
C PHE A 107 -7.80 -14.59 -1.58
N ARG A 108 -7.40 -15.70 -0.94
CA ARG A 108 -6.07 -15.86 -0.37
C ARG A 108 -4.98 -15.78 -1.42
N ALA A 109 -5.13 -16.46 -2.54
CA ALA A 109 -4.15 -16.45 -3.62
C ALA A 109 -3.91 -15.04 -4.19
N GLU A 110 -4.98 -14.26 -4.41
CA GLU A 110 -4.90 -12.88 -4.88
C GLU A 110 -4.28 -11.95 -3.82
N ALA A 111 -4.71 -12.07 -2.56
CA ALA A 111 -4.18 -11.29 -1.45
C ALA A 111 -2.68 -11.57 -1.19
N GLU A 112 -2.24 -12.83 -1.28
CA GLU A 112 -0.83 -13.19 -1.17
C GLU A 112 0.00 -12.64 -2.34
N MET A 113 -0.55 -12.61 -3.56
CA MET A 113 0.09 -11.95 -4.69
C MET A 113 0.26 -10.47 -4.42
N ALA A 114 -0.79 -9.78 -3.96
CA ALA A 114 -0.75 -8.37 -3.60
C ALA A 114 0.31 -8.10 -2.51
N ARG A 115 0.34 -8.91 -1.44
CA ARG A 115 1.35 -8.80 -0.38
C ARG A 115 2.77 -8.94 -0.92
N ARG A 116 3.02 -9.93 -1.80
CA ARG A 116 4.35 -10.11 -2.43
C ARG A 116 4.76 -8.92 -3.29
N LEU A 117 3.79 -8.24 -3.91
CA LEU A 117 4.02 -7.00 -4.67
C LEU A 117 4.15 -5.75 -3.77
N GLY A 118 3.99 -5.88 -2.45
CA GLY A 118 4.15 -4.77 -1.51
C GLY A 118 2.91 -3.91 -1.32
N PHE A 119 1.74 -4.46 -1.57
CA PHE A 119 0.48 -3.87 -1.13
C PHE A 119 0.35 -4.01 0.40
N VAL A 120 -0.32 -3.05 1.03
CA VAL A 120 -0.43 -3.02 2.51
C VAL A 120 -1.72 -3.65 3.03
N GLY A 121 -2.67 -3.93 2.17
CA GLY A 121 -3.96 -4.49 2.52
C GLY A 121 -4.84 -4.74 1.30
N LYS A 122 -6.07 -5.17 1.56
CA LYS A 122 -7.07 -5.50 0.56
C LYS A 122 -8.46 -5.07 1.02
N SER A 123 -9.27 -4.53 0.13
CA SER A 123 -10.67 -4.23 0.42
C SER A 123 -11.48 -5.50 0.65
N CYS A 124 -12.27 -5.50 1.70
CA CYS A 124 -13.13 -6.61 2.08
C CYS A 124 -14.60 -6.21 1.95
N ILE A 125 -15.38 -6.99 1.20
CA ILE A 125 -16.83 -6.79 1.02
C ILE A 125 -17.68 -7.72 1.89
N HIS A 126 -17.03 -8.56 2.69
CA HIS A 126 -17.69 -9.49 3.61
C HIS A 126 -16.84 -9.67 4.88
N PRO A 127 -17.45 -9.80 6.09
CA PRO A 127 -16.72 -9.94 7.35
C PRO A 127 -15.70 -11.09 7.39
N ARG A 128 -15.99 -12.24 6.74
CA ARG A 128 -15.03 -13.35 6.64
C ARG A 128 -13.72 -12.96 5.96
N GLN A 129 -13.80 -12.09 4.94
CA GLN A 129 -12.62 -11.63 4.20
C GLN A 129 -11.68 -10.78 5.07
N VAL A 130 -12.22 -10.10 6.09
CA VAL A 130 -11.42 -9.29 7.02
C VAL A 130 -10.42 -10.17 7.79
N ALA A 131 -10.87 -11.31 8.30
CA ALA A 131 -10.00 -12.25 9.01
C ALA A 131 -8.88 -12.77 8.09
N TRP A 132 -9.24 -13.19 6.87
CA TRP A 132 -8.25 -13.67 5.89
C TRP A 132 -7.26 -12.58 5.45
N ALA A 133 -7.74 -11.36 5.23
CA ALA A 133 -6.87 -10.24 4.88
C ALA A 133 -5.89 -9.94 6.01
N ASN A 134 -6.36 -9.82 7.25
CA ASN A 134 -5.52 -9.55 8.41
C ASN A 134 -4.45 -10.63 8.61
N GLU A 135 -4.81 -11.89 8.43
CA GLU A 135 -3.86 -13.01 8.50
C GLU A 135 -2.77 -12.90 7.44
N ILE A 136 -3.14 -12.58 6.18
CA ILE A 136 -2.21 -12.56 5.06
C ILE A 136 -1.30 -11.33 5.10
N PHE A 137 -1.84 -10.14 5.40
CA PHE A 137 -1.05 -8.91 5.35
C PHE A 137 -0.24 -8.65 6.62
N ARG A 138 -0.52 -9.34 7.71
CA ARG A 138 0.31 -9.28 8.92
C ARG A 138 1.70 -9.86 8.65
N ALA A 139 2.71 -9.20 9.16
CA ALA A 139 4.05 -9.77 9.17
C ALA A 139 4.10 -10.99 10.10
N SER A 140 4.75 -12.07 9.67
CA SER A 140 4.96 -13.25 10.50
C SER A 140 5.94 -12.96 11.64
N ASP A 141 5.87 -13.75 12.70
CA ASP A 141 6.81 -13.62 13.84
C ASP A 141 8.27 -13.76 13.39
N THR A 142 8.54 -14.60 12.40
CA THR A 142 9.87 -14.75 11.80
C THR A 142 10.32 -13.51 11.03
N GLU A 143 9.43 -12.87 10.29
CA GLU A 143 9.71 -11.61 9.60
C GLU A 143 9.97 -10.48 10.60
N ILE A 144 9.15 -10.39 11.65
CA ILE A 144 9.32 -9.39 12.73
C ILE A 144 10.65 -9.61 13.46
N ALA A 145 10.97 -10.86 13.82
CA ALA A 145 12.23 -11.17 14.49
C ALA A 145 13.44 -10.83 13.63
N LEU A 146 13.40 -11.13 12.31
CA LEU A 146 14.45 -10.73 11.38
C LEU A 146 14.55 -9.21 11.27
N ALA A 147 13.44 -8.52 11.12
CA ALA A 147 13.41 -7.06 11.02
C ALA A 147 14.02 -6.40 12.26
N ARG A 148 13.70 -6.88 13.46
CA ARG A 148 14.31 -6.39 14.71
C ARG A 148 15.82 -6.60 14.75
N ARG A 149 16.32 -7.75 14.27
CA ARG A 149 17.78 -8.00 14.17
C ARG A 149 18.45 -7.05 13.18
N VAL A 150 17.81 -6.77 12.04
CA VAL A 150 18.32 -5.82 11.04
C VAL A 150 18.40 -4.41 11.64
N VAL A 151 17.36 -3.94 12.31
CA VAL A 151 17.36 -2.61 12.96
C VAL A 151 18.43 -2.50 14.03
N GLU A 152 18.60 -3.53 14.87
CA GLU A 152 19.65 -3.53 15.90
C GLU A 152 21.05 -3.54 15.30
N ALA A 153 21.30 -4.38 14.30
CA ALA A 153 22.59 -4.41 13.59
C ALA A 153 22.91 -3.07 12.89
N ALA A 154 21.87 -2.37 12.39
CA ALA A 154 22.03 -1.04 11.80
C ALA A 154 22.50 0.00 12.83
N ARG A 155 21.97 -0.03 14.06
CA ARG A 155 22.41 0.86 15.14
C ARG A 155 23.89 0.64 15.47
N GLN A 156 24.31 -0.63 15.54
CA GLN A 156 25.70 -0.99 15.80
C GLN A 156 26.62 -0.59 14.64
N ALA A 157 26.20 -0.79 13.37
CA ALA A 157 26.97 -0.38 12.21
C ALA A 157 27.14 1.15 12.13
N SER A 158 26.06 1.88 12.41
CA SER A 158 26.07 3.36 12.42
C SER A 158 27.02 3.93 13.45
N SER A 159 27.09 3.35 14.65
CA SER A 159 28.06 3.77 15.68
C SER A 159 29.54 3.57 15.25
N GLN A 160 29.77 2.74 14.23
CA GLN A 160 31.08 2.44 13.65
C GLN A 160 31.30 3.14 12.30
N GLY A 161 30.38 4.06 11.89
CA GLY A 161 30.48 4.79 10.62
C GLY A 161 30.25 3.93 9.38
N ARG A 162 29.63 2.76 9.48
CA ARG A 162 29.39 1.84 8.36
C ARG A 162 27.97 2.02 7.81
N ALA A 163 27.85 2.26 6.50
CA ALA A 163 26.56 2.43 5.79
C ALA A 163 25.95 1.09 5.32
N ALA A 164 26.74 0.02 5.24
CA ALA A 164 26.27 -1.31 4.88
C ALA A 164 26.86 -2.35 5.86
N PHE A 165 26.09 -3.40 6.15
CA PHE A 165 26.45 -4.44 7.10
C PHE A 165 25.84 -5.78 6.69
N VAL A 166 26.17 -6.86 7.40
CA VAL A 166 25.65 -8.21 7.10
C VAL A 166 24.81 -8.71 8.26
N VAL A 167 23.61 -9.24 7.94
CA VAL A 167 22.74 -9.97 8.87
C VAL A 167 22.38 -11.31 8.24
N ASP A 168 22.58 -12.41 8.95
CA ASP A 168 22.29 -13.77 8.49
C ASP A 168 22.84 -14.08 7.08
N GLY A 169 24.05 -13.61 6.78
CA GLY A 169 24.73 -13.81 5.49
C GLY A 169 24.22 -12.90 4.36
N ARG A 170 23.30 -11.98 4.61
CA ARG A 170 22.79 -11.00 3.63
C ARG A 170 23.38 -9.62 3.89
N MET A 171 23.81 -8.96 2.83
CA MET A 171 24.17 -7.56 2.88
C MET A 171 22.91 -6.72 3.03
N ILE A 172 22.90 -5.83 4.02
CA ILE A 172 21.84 -4.89 4.33
C ILE A 172 22.34 -3.49 4.03
N ASP A 173 21.60 -2.78 3.20
CA ASP A 173 21.77 -1.37 2.91
C ASP A 173 20.50 -0.57 3.29
N LEU A 174 20.47 0.71 2.98
CA LEU A 174 19.38 1.61 3.39
C LEU A 174 17.97 1.16 2.94
N PRO A 175 17.71 0.65 1.71
CA PRO A 175 16.41 0.15 1.33
C PRO A 175 15.92 -1.02 2.21
N TYR A 176 16.78 -1.97 2.52
CA TYR A 176 16.46 -3.11 3.39
C TYR A 176 16.20 -2.67 4.83
N LEU A 177 17.01 -1.71 5.33
CA LEU A 177 16.81 -1.13 6.66
C LEU A 177 15.45 -0.44 6.78
N LYS A 178 15.09 0.43 5.83
CA LYS A 178 13.79 1.12 5.83
C LYS A 178 12.61 0.15 5.83
N ARG A 179 12.71 -0.96 5.09
CA ARG A 179 11.69 -2.01 5.12
C ARG A 179 11.61 -2.69 6.49
N ALA A 180 12.73 -2.99 7.11
CA ALA A 180 12.77 -3.60 8.44
C ALA A 180 12.18 -2.66 9.50
N GLU A 181 12.50 -1.37 9.46
CA GLU A 181 11.92 -0.35 10.35
C GLU A 181 10.39 -0.28 10.21
N ALA A 182 9.87 -0.31 8.98
CA ALA A 182 8.42 -0.31 8.73
C ALA A 182 7.73 -1.56 9.30
N ILE A 183 8.35 -2.75 9.18
CA ILE A 183 7.81 -4.00 9.75
C ILE A 183 7.77 -3.92 11.28
N VAL A 184 8.84 -3.42 11.92
CA VAL A 184 8.90 -3.29 13.38
C VAL A 184 7.85 -2.28 13.85
N ALA A 185 7.75 -1.11 13.23
CA ALA A 185 6.78 -0.09 13.59
C ALA A 185 5.33 -0.60 13.49
N ALA A 186 5.01 -1.36 12.42
CA ALA A 186 3.69 -1.94 12.26
C ALA A 186 3.37 -3.01 13.33
N ALA A 187 4.36 -3.83 13.69
CA ALA A 187 4.21 -4.86 14.73
C ALA A 187 4.01 -4.24 16.12
N ASP A 188 4.74 -3.19 16.44
CA ASP A 188 4.64 -2.50 17.73
C ASP A 188 3.28 -1.77 17.84
N ALA A 189 2.82 -1.10 16.79
CA ALA A 189 1.51 -0.46 16.75
C ALA A 189 0.35 -1.47 16.91
N ALA A 190 0.45 -2.66 16.32
CA ALA A 190 -0.55 -3.72 16.49
C ALA A 190 -0.59 -4.24 17.94
N SER A 191 0.57 -4.38 18.58
CA SER A 191 0.66 -4.82 19.99
C SER A 191 0.07 -3.80 20.97
N ASP A 192 0.13 -2.52 20.65
CA ASP A 192 -0.44 -1.45 21.49
C ASP A 192 -1.97 -1.35 21.31
N ALA A 193 -2.50 -1.70 20.14
CA ALA A 193 -3.95 -1.72 19.88
C ALA A 193 -4.67 -2.91 20.55
N ASP A 194 -3.94 -3.98 20.87
CA ASP A 194 -4.46 -5.17 21.55
C ASP A 194 -4.44 -5.05 23.10
N ARG A 195 -3.97 -3.93 23.67
CA ARG A 195 -3.91 -3.64 25.10
C ARG A 195 -5.02 -2.71 25.55
#